data_fd6bcb4a9c17c41816a01961f75d3891
#
_entry.id   fd6bcb4a9c17c41816a01961f75d3891
#
_cell.length_a   1.000
_cell.length_b   1.000
_cell.length_c   1.000
_cell.angle_alpha   90.00
_cell.angle_beta   90.00
_cell.angle_gamma   90.00
#
_symmetry.space_group_name_H-M   'P 1'
#
loop_
_entity.id
_entity.type
_entity.pdbx_description
1 polymer ?
#
loop_
_entity_poly.entity_id
_entity_poly.type
_entity_poly.pdbx_seq_one_letter_code
_entity_poly.pdbx_strand_id
1 'polypeptide(L)'
;MKKNIIALTSLAFLASACCCKQDKCNTQDHEITLIGHKATLSYPGLTANVKYLNDSTIYWKTTDEKDSVAEGTNRMVMKKIDGTKFFVSWIEKDGTTVSQVIDLEKKTVEAFLTFDDAKGKRIAQTLEGTFEVDK
;
A
#
# COMPACT_ATOMS: atom_id res chain seq x y z
N MET A 1 -76.92 -39.72 -12.66
CA MET A 1 -76.77 -40.63 -11.52
C MET A 1 -75.32 -40.75 -11.13
N LYS A 2 -75.12 -40.79 -9.86
CA LYS A 2 -73.86 -41.03 -9.08
C LYS A 2 -72.89 -39.87 -8.92
N LYS A 3 -73.03 -39.26 -7.79
CA LYS A 3 -72.17 -38.40 -7.10
C LYS A 3 -70.91 -39.10 -6.64
N ASN A 4 -69.74 -38.50 -6.85
CA ASN A 4 -68.59 -38.89 -6.07
C ASN A 4 -67.96 -37.57 -5.52
N ILE A 5 -68.05 -37.47 -4.24
CA ILE A 5 -67.43 -36.44 -3.41
C ILE A 5 -65.99 -36.92 -3.20
N ILE A 6 -65.06 -36.10 -3.58
CA ILE A 6 -63.65 -36.30 -3.22
C ILE A 6 -63.29 -35.17 -2.24
N ALA A 7 -62.96 -35.58 -1.02
CA ALA A 7 -62.54 -34.76 0.08
C ALA A 7 -61.17 -34.11 -0.21
N LEU A 8 -61.13 -32.83 -0.01
CA LEU A 8 -59.90 -32.03 -0.13
C LEU A 8 -59.21 -32.04 1.23
N THR A 9 -58.11 -32.77 1.35
CA THR A 9 -57.23 -32.71 2.52
C THR A 9 -56.26 -31.57 2.34
N SER A 10 -56.45 -30.53 3.14
CA SER A 10 -55.52 -29.38 3.27
C SER A 10 -54.26 -29.82 4.00
N LEU A 11 -53.15 -29.88 3.30
CA LEU A 11 -51.83 -30.05 3.90
C LEU A 11 -51.21 -28.65 4.14
N ALA A 12 -51.26 -28.23 5.39
CA ALA A 12 -50.63 -26.98 5.82
C ALA A 12 -49.11 -27.19 5.89
N PHE A 13 -48.38 -26.62 4.95
CA PHE A 13 -46.94 -26.48 5.05
C PHE A 13 -46.58 -25.31 5.98
N LEU A 14 -46.15 -25.62 7.18
CA LEU A 14 -45.48 -24.70 8.06
C LEU A 14 -44.10 -24.39 7.49
N ALA A 15 -43.97 -23.28 6.77
CA ALA A 15 -42.70 -22.70 6.40
C ALA A 15 -42.07 -22.12 7.66
N SER A 16 -41.18 -22.85 8.30
CA SER A 16 -40.22 -22.28 9.29
C SER A 16 -39.30 -21.30 8.58
N ALA A 17 -39.61 -20.04 8.66
CA ALA A 17 -38.69 -18.98 8.28
C ALA A 17 -37.57 -18.95 9.33
N CYS A 18 -36.48 -19.65 9.06
CA CYS A 18 -35.20 -19.37 9.70
C CYS A 18 -34.77 -17.97 9.30
N CYS A 19 -35.08 -16.99 10.15
CA CYS A 19 -34.50 -15.66 10.10
C CYS A 19 -33.02 -15.78 10.48
N CYS A 20 -32.15 -16.12 9.53
CA CYS A 20 -30.74 -15.84 9.66
C CYS A 20 -30.59 -14.33 9.70
N LYS A 21 -30.50 -13.78 10.90
CA LYS A 21 -29.92 -12.45 11.10
C LYS A 21 -28.53 -12.51 10.51
N GLN A 22 -28.39 -11.98 9.30
CA GLN A 22 -27.13 -11.62 8.72
C GLN A 22 -26.60 -10.47 9.59
N ASP A 23 -25.85 -10.81 10.64
CA ASP A 23 -24.95 -9.87 11.27
C ASP A 23 -24.03 -9.38 10.15
N LYS A 24 -24.33 -8.19 9.63
CA LYS A 24 -23.37 -7.43 8.84
C LYS A 24 -22.20 -7.20 9.77
N CYS A 25 -21.23 -8.11 9.68
CA CYS A 25 -19.89 -7.86 10.15
C CYS A 25 -19.42 -6.64 9.39
N ASN A 26 -19.59 -5.46 9.98
CA ASN A 26 -19.03 -4.22 9.49
C ASN A 26 -17.54 -4.26 9.83
N THR A 27 -16.79 -5.14 9.16
CA THR A 27 -15.38 -4.98 9.03
C THR A 27 -15.21 -3.71 8.22
N GLN A 28 -15.01 -2.60 8.90
CA GLN A 28 -14.31 -1.48 8.32
C GLN A 28 -12.95 -2.03 7.95
N ASP A 29 -12.80 -2.49 6.72
CA ASP A 29 -11.51 -2.64 6.08
C ASP A 29 -10.87 -1.25 6.15
N HIS A 30 -10.05 -1.02 7.17
CA HIS A 30 -9.16 0.12 7.19
C HIS A 30 -8.21 -0.09 6.02
N GLU A 31 -8.54 0.54 4.90
CA GLU A 31 -7.69 0.50 3.74
C GLU A 31 -6.30 0.98 4.14
N ILE A 32 -5.33 0.06 4.07
CA ILE A 32 -3.94 0.38 4.38
C ILE A 32 -3.45 1.37 3.32
N THR A 33 -2.98 2.53 3.76
CA THR A 33 -2.47 3.60 2.91
C THR A 33 -1.16 4.14 3.46
N LEU A 34 -0.31 4.65 2.58
CA LEU A 34 0.89 5.42 2.95
C LEU A 34 0.59 6.93 3.06
N ILE A 35 -0.50 7.40 2.45
CA ILE A 35 -0.83 8.83 2.39
C ILE A 35 -1.04 9.40 3.79
N GLY A 36 -0.41 10.53 4.07
CA GLY A 36 -0.45 11.20 5.37
C GLY A 36 0.54 10.65 6.39
N HIS A 37 1.20 9.53 6.10
CA HIS A 37 2.16 8.92 7.00
C HIS A 37 3.60 9.40 6.74
N LYS A 38 4.39 9.32 7.80
CA LYS A 38 5.86 9.42 7.75
C LYS A 38 6.43 8.03 7.92
N ALA A 39 7.58 7.80 7.34
CA ALA A 39 8.29 6.53 7.50
C ALA A 39 9.81 6.75 7.50
N THR A 40 10.49 5.85 8.18
CA THR A 40 11.94 5.75 8.19
C THR A 40 12.37 4.53 7.40
N LEU A 41 13.22 4.74 6.41
CA LEU A 41 13.82 3.72 5.56
C LEU A 41 15.29 3.61 5.94
N SER A 42 15.73 2.40 6.30
CA SER A 42 17.13 2.16 6.68
C SER A 42 17.78 1.22 5.69
N TYR A 43 18.78 1.74 4.98
CA TYR A 43 19.63 1.00 4.05
C TYR A 43 21.06 0.92 4.61
N PRO A 44 21.89 -0.02 4.13
CA PRO A 44 23.32 -0.02 4.48
C PRO A 44 23.95 1.35 4.12
N GLY A 45 24.44 2.06 5.13
CA GLY A 45 25.11 3.34 4.94
C GLY A 45 24.22 4.55 4.64
N LEU A 46 22.90 4.39 4.65
CA LEU A 46 21.96 5.47 4.31
C LEU A 46 20.64 5.33 5.08
N THR A 47 20.19 6.40 5.70
CA THR A 47 18.85 6.49 6.27
C THR A 47 18.04 7.52 5.51
N ALA A 48 16.81 7.19 5.17
CA ALA A 48 15.86 8.10 4.53
C ALA A 48 14.61 8.27 5.40
N ASN A 49 14.24 9.51 5.68
CA ASN A 49 12.97 9.86 6.29
C ASN A 49 12.04 10.40 5.19
N VAL A 50 10.89 9.79 5.03
CA VAL A 50 9.93 10.17 4.00
C VAL A 50 8.60 10.61 4.61
N LYS A 51 7.87 11.47 3.89
CA LYS A 51 6.49 11.85 4.19
C LYS A 51 5.69 11.77 2.91
N TYR A 52 4.64 10.97 2.93
CA TYR A 52 3.69 10.89 1.81
C TYR A 52 2.62 11.95 2.02
N LEU A 53 2.85 13.15 1.46
CA LEU A 53 2.03 14.33 1.74
C LEU A 53 0.61 14.21 1.19
N ASN A 54 0.48 13.61 0.02
CA ASN A 54 -0.78 13.27 -0.65
C ASN A 54 -0.52 12.14 -1.66
N ASP A 55 -1.47 11.85 -2.53
CA ASP A 55 -1.40 10.78 -3.54
C ASP A 55 -0.35 10.99 -4.64
N SER A 56 0.20 12.19 -4.75
CA SER A 56 1.12 12.58 -5.82
C SER A 56 2.35 13.35 -5.36
N THR A 57 2.56 13.53 -4.05
CA THR A 57 3.66 14.34 -3.52
C THR A 57 4.36 13.65 -2.36
N ILE A 58 5.67 13.50 -2.48
CA ILE A 58 6.55 12.97 -1.44
C ILE A 58 7.57 14.03 -1.01
N TYR A 59 7.80 14.15 0.30
CA TYR A 59 8.98 14.76 0.87
C TYR A 59 9.92 13.67 1.33
N TRP A 60 11.21 13.82 1.05
CA TRP A 60 12.26 12.92 1.50
C TRP A 60 13.46 13.67 2.03
N LYS A 61 14.14 13.06 2.99
CA LYS A 61 15.39 13.52 3.57
C LYS A 61 16.30 12.32 3.80
N THR A 62 17.47 12.34 3.23
CA THR A 62 18.49 11.29 3.42
C THR A 62 19.63 11.77 4.28
N THR A 63 20.22 10.87 5.06
CA THR A 63 21.42 11.08 5.84
C THR A 63 22.35 9.89 5.62
N ASP A 64 23.57 10.12 5.18
CA ASP A 64 24.58 9.11 4.97
C ASP A 64 25.46 8.86 6.21
N GLU A 65 26.39 7.92 6.14
CA GLU A 65 27.32 7.59 7.24
C GLU A 65 28.26 8.73 7.65
N LYS A 66 28.38 9.75 6.83
CA LYS A 66 29.21 10.96 7.10
C LYS A 66 28.36 12.15 7.58
N ASP A 67 27.11 11.88 7.96
CA ASP A 67 26.13 12.89 8.32
C ASP A 67 25.81 13.91 7.19
N SER A 68 26.12 13.54 5.93
CA SER A 68 25.70 14.37 4.79
C SER A 68 24.20 14.24 4.59
N VAL A 69 23.54 15.38 4.46
CA VAL A 69 22.08 15.45 4.33
C VAL A 69 21.70 15.96 2.95
N ALA A 70 20.76 15.27 2.32
CA ALA A 70 20.04 15.74 1.14
C ALA A 70 18.55 15.65 1.39
N GLU A 71 17.78 16.60 0.86
CA GLU A 71 16.32 16.60 1.01
C GLU A 71 15.62 17.22 -0.20
N GLY A 72 14.38 16.86 -0.39
CA GLY A 72 13.57 17.38 -1.48
C GLY A 72 12.09 17.06 -1.33
N THR A 73 11.31 17.74 -2.15
CA THR A 73 9.89 17.48 -2.33
C THR A 73 9.66 17.27 -3.83
N ASN A 74 9.08 16.15 -4.19
CA ASN A 74 8.90 15.77 -5.58
C ASN A 74 7.49 15.29 -5.85
N ARG A 75 7.07 15.42 -7.10
CA ARG A 75 5.91 14.70 -7.61
C ARG A 75 6.27 13.22 -7.67
N MET A 76 5.39 12.37 -7.14
CA MET A 76 5.54 10.92 -7.18
C MET A 76 4.38 10.24 -7.91
N VAL A 77 4.61 9.02 -8.32
CA VAL A 77 3.58 8.06 -8.71
C VAL A 77 3.54 6.98 -7.64
N MET A 78 2.37 6.72 -7.12
CA MET A 78 2.14 5.65 -6.14
C MET A 78 1.11 4.68 -6.69
N LYS A 79 1.38 3.39 -6.55
CA LYS A 79 0.46 2.32 -6.90
C LYS A 79 0.45 1.25 -5.81
N LYS A 80 -0.72 0.92 -5.31
CA LYS A 80 -0.91 -0.25 -4.46
C LYS A 80 -0.83 -1.50 -5.34
N ILE A 81 0.09 -2.41 -5.03
CA ILE A 81 0.29 -3.66 -5.78
C ILE A 81 -0.67 -4.73 -5.24
N ASP A 82 -0.73 -4.84 -3.92
CA ASP A 82 -1.65 -5.72 -3.20
C ASP A 82 -2.04 -5.13 -1.85
N GLY A 83 -2.60 -5.94 -0.93
CA GLY A 83 -3.09 -5.48 0.37
C GLY A 83 -2.06 -4.70 1.19
N THR A 84 -0.78 -5.05 1.12
CA THR A 84 0.30 -4.50 1.95
C THR A 84 1.49 -3.95 1.17
N LYS A 85 1.51 -4.10 -0.16
CA LYS A 85 2.63 -3.69 -1.01
C LYS A 85 2.31 -2.48 -1.85
N PHE A 86 3.28 -1.57 -1.93
CA PHE A 86 3.19 -0.34 -2.70
C PHE A 86 4.40 -0.19 -3.61
N PHE A 87 4.15 0.29 -4.82
CA PHE A 87 5.17 0.83 -5.71
C PHE A 87 5.11 2.35 -5.64
N VAL A 88 6.26 2.99 -5.41
CA VAL A 88 6.39 4.46 -5.37
C VAL A 88 7.56 4.86 -6.24
N SER A 89 7.40 5.87 -7.09
CA SER A 89 8.49 6.36 -7.95
C SER A 89 8.42 7.88 -8.13
N TRP A 90 9.60 8.52 -8.20
CA TRP A 90 9.75 9.95 -8.46
C TRP A 90 11.05 10.25 -9.18
N ILE A 91 11.15 11.47 -9.67
CA ILE A 91 12.36 12.02 -10.29
C ILE A 91 12.78 13.23 -9.50
N GLU A 92 14.04 13.26 -9.06
CA GLU A 92 14.64 14.37 -8.32
C GLU A 92 15.10 15.49 -9.25
N LYS A 93 15.38 16.66 -8.69
CA LYS A 93 15.76 17.85 -9.45
C LYS A 93 17.03 17.66 -10.29
N ASP A 94 17.96 16.84 -9.82
CA ASP A 94 19.21 16.52 -10.52
C ASP A 94 19.06 15.42 -11.58
N GLY A 95 17.84 14.91 -11.76
CA GLY A 95 17.54 13.83 -12.70
C GLY A 95 17.70 12.43 -12.12
N THR A 96 18.06 12.29 -10.83
CA THR A 96 18.02 11.00 -10.14
C THR A 96 16.61 10.45 -10.17
N THR A 97 16.44 9.21 -10.60
CA THR A 97 15.15 8.50 -10.49
C THR A 97 15.20 7.54 -9.32
N VAL A 98 14.14 7.51 -8.53
CA VAL A 98 13.98 6.57 -7.42
C VAL A 98 12.69 5.80 -7.64
N SER A 99 12.78 4.48 -7.58
CA SER A 99 11.62 3.58 -7.64
C SER A 99 11.72 2.61 -6.47
N GLN A 100 10.65 2.45 -5.72
CA GLN A 100 10.63 1.63 -4.51
C GLN A 100 9.47 0.64 -4.54
N VAL A 101 9.72 -0.58 -4.09
CA VAL A 101 8.70 -1.53 -3.67
C VAL A 101 8.74 -1.63 -2.15
N ILE A 102 7.64 -1.28 -1.51
CA ILE A 102 7.48 -1.25 -0.06
C ILE A 102 6.54 -2.40 0.32
N ASP A 103 6.97 -3.24 1.25
CA ASP A 103 6.17 -4.32 1.84
C ASP A 103 5.94 -4.00 3.33
N LEU A 104 4.73 -3.57 3.67
CA LEU A 104 4.36 -3.18 5.03
C LEU A 104 4.26 -4.38 5.98
N GLU A 105 3.93 -5.56 5.47
CA GLU A 105 3.85 -6.78 6.26
C GLU A 105 5.25 -7.25 6.67
N LYS A 106 6.17 -7.28 5.71
CA LYS A 106 7.56 -7.67 5.95
C LYS A 106 8.41 -6.53 6.52
N LYS A 107 7.89 -5.30 6.49
CA LYS A 107 8.63 -4.08 6.86
C LYS A 107 9.93 -3.91 6.06
N THR A 108 9.86 -4.16 4.77
CA THR A 108 11.01 -4.06 3.86
C THR A 108 10.75 -3.05 2.76
N VAL A 109 11.83 -2.52 2.22
CA VAL A 109 11.85 -1.69 1.02
C VAL A 109 12.96 -2.13 0.10
N GLU A 110 12.63 -2.29 -1.18
CA GLU A 110 13.60 -2.46 -2.26
C GLU A 110 13.55 -1.19 -3.11
N ALA A 111 14.71 -0.56 -3.32
CA ALA A 111 14.83 0.64 -4.12
C ALA A 111 15.71 0.40 -5.34
N PHE A 112 15.27 0.94 -6.46
CA PHE A 112 16.04 1.04 -7.70
C PHE A 112 16.27 2.52 -8.00
N LEU A 113 17.54 2.91 -8.11
CA LEU A 113 17.94 4.28 -8.40
C LEU A 113 18.67 4.33 -9.73
N THR A 114 18.45 5.41 -10.48
CA THR A 114 19.34 5.76 -11.58
C THR A 114 19.79 7.21 -11.44
N PHE A 115 21.05 7.46 -11.66
CA PHE A 115 21.67 8.78 -11.53
C PHE A 115 22.89 8.90 -12.44
N ASP A 116 23.37 10.10 -12.67
CA ASP A 116 24.58 10.31 -13.46
C ASP A 116 25.80 10.30 -12.55
N ASP A 117 26.83 9.54 -12.94
CA ASP A 117 28.10 9.54 -12.24
C ASP A 117 28.89 10.84 -12.48
N ALA A 118 30.05 10.97 -11.84
CA ALA A 118 30.91 12.15 -11.96
C ALA A 118 31.37 12.44 -13.40
N LYS A 119 31.26 11.46 -14.32
CA LYS A 119 31.60 11.59 -15.74
C LYS A 119 30.38 11.87 -16.61
N GLY A 120 29.19 12.03 -16.00
CA GLY A 120 27.93 12.24 -16.70
C GLY A 120 27.34 10.96 -17.35
N LYS A 121 27.81 9.78 -16.94
CA LYS A 121 27.28 8.50 -17.41
C LYS A 121 26.12 8.05 -16.52
N ARG A 122 24.98 7.73 -17.13
CA ARG A 122 23.84 7.15 -16.42
C ARG A 122 24.17 5.77 -15.86
N ILE A 123 24.03 5.60 -14.55
CA ILE A 123 24.22 4.33 -13.85
C ILE A 123 22.97 3.97 -13.06
N ALA A 124 22.87 2.69 -12.71
CA ALA A 124 21.77 2.15 -11.91
C ALA A 124 22.32 1.45 -10.67
N GLN A 125 21.56 1.52 -9.58
CA GLN A 125 21.86 0.89 -8.31
C GLN A 125 20.59 0.35 -7.67
N THR A 126 20.69 -0.80 -7.01
CA THR A 126 19.63 -1.31 -6.13
C THR A 126 20.06 -1.20 -4.67
N LEU A 127 19.11 -0.90 -3.81
CA LEU A 127 19.28 -0.88 -2.35
C LEU A 127 18.15 -1.70 -1.72
N GLU A 128 18.50 -2.52 -0.75
CA GLU A 128 17.56 -3.25 0.09
C GLU A 128 17.63 -2.71 1.51
N GLY A 129 16.49 -2.54 2.14
CA GLY A 129 16.42 -1.95 3.46
C GLY A 129 15.16 -2.30 4.24
N THR A 130 15.04 -1.73 5.42
CA THR A 130 13.84 -1.83 6.25
C THR A 130 12.97 -0.60 6.09
N PHE A 131 11.67 -0.78 6.32
CA PHE A 131 10.65 0.26 6.25
C PHE A 131 9.84 0.27 7.53
N GLU A 132 9.82 1.40 8.22
CA GLU A 132 9.05 1.59 9.45
C GLU A 132 8.19 2.85 9.34
N VAL A 133 6.88 2.68 9.56
CA VAL A 133 5.96 3.83 9.68
C VAL A 133 6.16 4.46 11.04
N ASP A 134 6.39 5.78 11.07
CA ASP A 134 6.54 6.53 12.32
C ASP A 134 5.19 6.58 13.06
N LYS A 135 5.23 6.44 14.37
CA LYS A 135 4.06 6.47 15.25
C LYS A 135 3.56 7.89 15.47
#